data_acdaf19ef891de9e4255225ea9635ec7
#
_entry.id   acdaf19ef891de9e4255225ea9635ec7
#
_cell.length_a   1.000
_cell.length_b   1.000
_cell.length_c   1.000
_cell.angle_alpha   90.00
_cell.angle_beta   90.00
_cell.angle_gamma   90.00
#
_symmetry.space_group_name_H-M   'P 1'
#
loop_
_entity.id
_entity.type
_entity.pdbx_description
1 polymer ?
#
loop_
_entity_poly.entity_id
_entity_poly.type
_entity_poly.pdbx_seq_one_letter_code
_entity_poly.pdbx_strand_id
1 'polypeptide(L)'
;MSLKVLCWNVSGLNNPARRSSVRLFMQSCNVALACLQESKLEVVDAAVVCQVLGSGFDDFDFLPAVGTRGGILMAWKSDVLRVNIVHKGEFSITANVLSLTDGKAWAVTSVCGPREVDDKIRFLQEIEHIGQ
;
A
#
# COMPACT_ATOMS: atom_id res chain seq x y z
N MET A 1 8.55 -20.49 -7.35
CA MET A 1 8.27 -19.84 -6.06
C MET A 1 7.16 -18.83 -6.25
N SER A 2 6.09 -18.93 -5.47
CA SER A 2 4.99 -17.98 -5.60
C SER A 2 5.29 -16.70 -4.85
N LEU A 3 4.96 -15.56 -5.47
CA LEU A 3 5.09 -14.26 -4.83
C LEU A 3 3.83 -13.97 -4.02
N LYS A 4 4.02 -13.37 -2.86
CA LYS A 4 2.90 -13.04 -1.96
C LYS A 4 2.63 -11.54 -1.99
N VAL A 5 1.35 -11.20 -1.98
CA VAL A 5 0.86 -9.83 -1.82
C VAL A 5 0.20 -9.73 -0.45
N LEU A 6 0.59 -8.75 0.32
CA LEU A 6 -0.01 -8.47 1.62
C LEU A 6 -0.90 -7.23 1.52
N CYS A 7 -2.16 -7.36 1.94
CA CYS A 7 -3.08 -6.23 2.10
C CYS A 7 -3.48 -6.17 3.57
N TRP A 8 -3.16 -5.07 4.24
CA TRP A 8 -3.33 -4.98 5.69
C TRP A 8 -3.72 -3.57 6.10
N ASN A 9 -4.83 -3.46 6.83
CA ASN A 9 -5.19 -2.22 7.51
C ASN A 9 -4.39 -2.15 8.80
N VAL A 10 -3.39 -1.25 8.83
CA VAL A 10 -2.42 -1.19 9.94
C VAL A 10 -2.85 -0.27 11.07
N SER A 11 -3.97 0.47 10.90
CA SER A 11 -4.52 1.37 11.92
C SER A 11 -3.51 2.37 12.47
N GLY A 12 -2.69 2.91 11.57
CA GLY A 12 -1.72 3.95 11.89
C GLY A 12 -0.30 3.43 12.08
N LEU A 13 0.66 4.17 11.52
CA LEU A 13 2.08 3.88 11.60
C LEU A 13 2.87 4.98 12.31
N ASN A 14 2.19 5.92 12.98
CA ASN A 14 2.85 6.98 13.74
C ASN A 14 3.50 6.46 15.02
N ASN A 15 3.00 5.36 15.56
CA ASN A 15 3.50 4.77 16.79
C ASN A 15 4.69 3.84 16.46
N PRO A 16 5.87 4.06 17.06
CA PRO A 16 7.04 3.19 16.83
C PRO A 16 6.79 1.72 17.17
N ALA A 17 5.99 1.43 18.19
CA ALA A 17 5.65 0.05 18.56
C ALA A 17 4.85 -0.63 17.44
N ARG A 18 3.95 0.11 16.78
CA ARG A 18 3.20 -0.43 15.65
C ARG A 18 4.12 -0.73 14.47
N ARG A 19 5.06 0.16 14.17
CA ARG A 19 6.06 -0.08 13.13
C ARG A 19 6.87 -1.34 13.41
N SER A 20 7.28 -1.54 14.65
CA SER A 20 8.02 -2.73 15.06
C SER A 20 7.19 -3.99 14.90
N SER A 21 5.91 -3.95 15.25
CA SER A 21 5.00 -5.09 15.10
C SER A 21 4.83 -5.48 13.64
N VAL A 22 4.64 -4.51 12.76
CA VAL A 22 4.52 -4.76 11.31
C VAL A 22 5.83 -5.36 10.79
N ARG A 23 6.97 -4.81 11.20
CA ARG A 23 8.29 -5.30 10.78
C ARG A 23 8.52 -6.75 11.18
N LEU A 24 8.17 -7.10 12.42
CA LEU A 24 8.29 -8.49 12.91
C LEU A 24 7.43 -9.44 12.10
N PHE A 25 6.19 -9.04 11.81
CA PHE A 25 5.31 -9.84 10.96
C PHE A 25 5.92 -10.06 9.58
N MET A 26 6.45 -8.99 8.97
CA MET A 26 7.05 -9.05 7.65
C MET A 26 8.26 -9.99 7.59
N GLN A 27 9.02 -10.11 8.67
CA GLN A 27 10.16 -11.02 8.74
C GLN A 27 9.75 -12.49 8.64
N SER A 28 8.53 -12.82 9.05
CA SER A 28 8.01 -14.21 9.00
C SER A 28 7.31 -14.52 7.68
N CYS A 29 7.17 -13.55 6.78
CA CYS A 29 6.42 -13.68 5.54
C CYS A 29 7.31 -13.38 4.33
N ASN A 30 7.13 -14.14 3.26
CA ASN A 30 7.83 -13.88 1.99
C ASN A 30 6.93 -13.02 1.10
N VAL A 31 6.80 -11.74 1.45
CA VAL A 31 5.95 -10.78 0.76
C VAL A 31 6.77 -9.98 -0.23
N ALA A 32 6.29 -9.87 -1.48
CA ALA A 32 6.92 -9.08 -2.52
C ALA A 32 6.26 -7.72 -2.74
N LEU A 33 4.96 -7.61 -2.48
CA LEU A 33 4.18 -6.38 -2.58
C LEU A 33 3.36 -6.21 -1.31
N ALA A 34 3.52 -5.07 -0.65
CA ALA A 34 2.77 -4.72 0.55
C ALA A 34 1.86 -3.52 0.26
N CYS A 35 0.57 -3.69 0.53
CA CYS A 35 -0.44 -2.64 0.43
C CYS A 35 -0.98 -2.41 1.84
N LEU A 36 -0.56 -1.31 2.47
CA LEU A 36 -0.94 -0.97 3.83
C LEU A 36 -1.97 0.14 3.81
N GLN A 37 -3.15 -0.12 4.32
CA GLN A 37 -4.23 0.85 4.42
C GLN A 37 -4.23 1.49 5.80
N GLU A 38 -4.73 2.72 5.85
CA GLU A 38 -4.84 3.49 7.09
C GLU A 38 -3.48 3.71 7.76
N SER A 39 -2.51 4.13 6.93
CA SER A 39 -1.15 4.40 7.41
C SER A 39 -1.09 5.55 8.41
N LYS A 40 -1.97 6.54 8.27
CA LYS A 40 -2.05 7.79 9.05
C LYS A 40 -0.77 8.62 8.94
N LEU A 41 -0.02 8.45 7.87
CA LEU A 41 1.21 9.19 7.60
C LEU A 41 0.95 10.27 6.53
N GLU A 42 1.37 11.50 6.81
CA GLU A 42 1.29 12.59 5.85
C GLU A 42 2.40 12.50 4.82
N VAL A 43 3.57 12.00 5.23
CA VAL A 43 4.74 11.86 4.37
C VAL A 43 5.36 10.49 4.59
N VAL A 44 5.75 9.84 3.51
CA VAL A 44 6.45 8.55 3.55
C VAL A 44 7.73 8.70 2.72
N ASP A 45 8.85 8.30 3.30
CA ASP A 45 10.13 8.27 2.63
C ASP A 45 10.73 6.85 2.71
N ALA A 46 11.89 6.66 2.07
CA ALA A 46 12.56 5.37 2.05
C ALA A 46 12.94 4.87 3.45
N ALA A 47 13.27 5.76 4.36
CA ALA A 47 13.61 5.40 5.74
C ALA A 47 12.40 4.81 6.47
N VAL A 48 11.22 5.40 6.29
CA VAL A 48 9.98 4.90 6.86
C VAL A 48 9.66 3.51 6.30
N VAL A 49 9.74 3.34 4.99
CA VAL A 49 9.48 2.05 4.35
C VAL A 49 10.42 0.97 4.88
N CYS A 50 11.70 1.27 4.99
CA CYS A 50 12.69 0.35 5.55
C CYS A 50 12.37 -0.01 7.00
N GLN A 51 11.98 0.96 7.81
CA GLN A 51 11.65 0.76 9.21
C GLN A 51 10.42 -0.12 9.39
N VAL A 52 9.41 0.04 8.52
CA VAL A 52 8.14 -0.69 8.63
C VAL A 52 8.22 -2.06 7.96
N LEU A 53 8.82 -2.16 6.78
CA LEU A 53 8.74 -3.35 5.94
C LEU A 53 10.07 -4.09 5.78
N GLY A 54 11.18 -3.40 5.96
CA GLY A 54 12.50 -3.97 5.78
C GLY A 54 13.22 -3.43 4.55
N SER A 55 14.54 -3.66 4.50
CA SER A 55 15.41 -3.09 3.48
C SER A 55 15.18 -3.66 2.06
N GLY A 56 14.52 -4.81 1.96
CA GLY A 56 14.20 -5.41 0.66
C GLY A 56 13.13 -4.65 -0.12
N PHE A 57 12.32 -3.85 0.56
CA PHE A 57 11.29 -3.02 -0.07
C PHE A 57 11.92 -1.69 -0.50
N ASP A 58 12.52 -1.70 -1.67
CA ASP A 58 13.37 -0.63 -2.18
C ASP A 58 12.65 0.38 -3.07
N ASP A 59 11.37 0.17 -3.35
CA ASP A 59 10.55 1.10 -4.11
C ASP A 59 9.14 1.17 -3.53
N PHE A 60 8.47 2.31 -3.70
CA PHE A 60 7.18 2.52 -3.09
C PHE A 60 6.46 3.72 -3.71
N ASP A 61 5.15 3.82 -3.43
CA ASP A 61 4.35 5.02 -3.61
C ASP A 61 3.35 5.11 -2.47
N PHE A 62 2.74 6.27 -2.27
CA PHE A 62 1.82 6.44 -1.15
C PHE A 62 0.78 7.52 -1.45
N LEU A 63 -0.35 7.43 -0.74
CA LEU A 63 -1.29 8.52 -0.58
C LEU A 63 -1.15 9.06 0.83
N PRO A 64 -0.97 10.38 0.99
CA PRO A 64 -0.85 10.96 2.34
C PRO A 64 -2.17 10.88 3.10
N ALA A 65 -2.08 10.77 4.41
CA ALA A 65 -3.23 10.95 5.29
C ALA A 65 -3.57 12.45 5.31
N VAL A 66 -4.81 12.79 5.01
CA VAL A 66 -5.28 14.18 4.98
C VAL A 66 -6.69 14.23 5.57
N GLY A 67 -6.89 15.01 6.63
CA GLY A 67 -8.19 15.11 7.28
C GLY A 67 -8.69 13.74 7.75
N THR A 68 -9.83 13.30 7.21
CA THR A 68 -10.44 12.00 7.52
C THR A 68 -9.90 10.86 6.67
N ARG A 69 -9.07 11.15 5.67
CA ARG A 69 -8.45 10.12 4.83
C ARG A 69 -7.26 9.52 5.55
N GLY A 70 -7.24 8.20 5.69
CA GLY A 70 -6.27 7.49 6.51
C GLY A 70 -4.89 7.27 5.89
N GLY A 71 -4.74 7.47 4.59
CA GLY A 71 -3.49 7.25 3.88
C GLY A 71 -3.26 5.79 3.47
N ILE A 72 -2.48 5.61 2.41
CA ILE A 72 -2.12 4.30 1.86
C ILE A 72 -0.62 4.27 1.60
N LEU A 73 0.01 3.15 1.91
CA LEU A 73 1.40 2.88 1.50
C LEU A 73 1.40 1.61 0.64
N MET A 74 1.99 1.72 -0.54
CA MET A 74 2.22 0.57 -1.42
C MET A 74 3.72 0.47 -1.68
N ALA A 75 4.33 -0.63 -1.29
CA ALA A 75 5.77 -0.83 -1.42
C ALA A 75 6.07 -2.23 -1.96
N TRP A 76 7.17 -2.37 -2.70
CA TRP A 76 7.49 -3.62 -3.36
C TRP A 76 8.99 -3.83 -3.46
N LYS A 77 9.34 -5.07 -3.74
CA LYS A 77 10.72 -5.49 -4.00
C LYS A 77 10.96 -5.45 -5.50
N SER A 78 11.74 -4.48 -5.95
CA SER A 78 11.96 -4.26 -7.39
C SER A 78 12.81 -5.34 -8.05
N ASP A 79 13.48 -6.16 -7.27
CA ASP A 79 14.24 -7.30 -7.80
C ASP A 79 13.33 -8.45 -8.29
N VAL A 80 12.09 -8.53 -7.82
CA VAL A 80 11.15 -9.58 -8.21
C VAL A 80 9.89 -9.07 -8.89
N LEU A 81 9.57 -7.78 -8.75
CA LEU A 81 8.38 -7.17 -9.35
C LEU A 81 8.72 -5.88 -10.08
N ARG A 82 8.10 -5.70 -11.23
CA ARG A 82 8.01 -4.38 -11.87
C ARG A 82 6.62 -3.82 -11.60
N VAL A 83 6.56 -2.67 -10.95
CA VAL A 83 5.30 -2.03 -10.57
C VAL A 83 5.22 -0.67 -11.24
N ASN A 84 4.09 -0.41 -11.90
CA ASN A 84 3.82 0.85 -12.53
C ASN A 84 2.53 1.42 -11.95
N ILE A 85 2.64 2.53 -11.22
CA ILE A 85 1.47 3.21 -10.67
C ILE A 85 0.75 3.91 -11.81
N VAL A 86 -0.49 3.51 -12.07
CA VAL A 86 -1.28 4.01 -13.19
C VAL A 86 -2.34 5.01 -12.76
N HIS A 87 -2.72 5.00 -11.48
CA HIS A 87 -3.73 5.93 -10.97
C HIS A 87 -3.58 6.11 -9.47
N LYS A 88 -3.70 7.37 -9.03
CA LYS A 88 -3.79 7.72 -7.60
C LYS A 88 -5.04 8.58 -7.44
N GLY A 89 -6.07 8.02 -6.84
CA GLY A 89 -7.30 8.72 -6.52
C GLY A 89 -7.25 9.37 -5.15
N GLU A 90 -8.39 9.82 -4.67
CA GLU A 90 -8.52 10.38 -3.32
C GLU A 90 -8.38 9.29 -2.24
N PHE A 91 -8.84 8.08 -2.54
CA PHE A 91 -8.93 6.97 -1.59
C PHE A 91 -8.24 5.69 -2.10
N SER A 92 -7.50 5.77 -3.19
CA SER A 92 -6.97 4.56 -3.82
C SER A 92 -5.66 4.79 -4.57
N ILE A 93 -4.87 3.72 -4.67
CA ILE A 93 -3.71 3.64 -5.57
C ILE A 93 -3.91 2.40 -6.43
N THR A 94 -3.80 2.56 -7.75
CA THR A 94 -3.88 1.45 -8.71
C THR A 94 -2.55 1.26 -9.41
N ALA A 95 -2.10 0.03 -9.50
CA ALA A 95 -0.84 -0.32 -10.12
C ALA A 95 -0.99 -1.50 -11.07
N ASN A 96 -0.20 -1.48 -12.14
CA ASN A 96 0.05 -2.66 -12.95
C ASN A 96 1.32 -3.32 -12.44
N VAL A 97 1.26 -4.63 -12.23
CA VAL A 97 2.33 -5.41 -11.62
C VAL A 97 2.76 -6.52 -12.59
N LEU A 98 4.06 -6.63 -12.82
CA LEU A 98 4.66 -7.71 -13.60
C LEU A 98 5.60 -8.50 -12.70
N SER A 99 5.35 -9.81 -12.59
CA SER A 99 6.28 -10.70 -11.89
C SER A 99 7.48 -10.99 -12.79
N LEU A 100 8.66 -10.65 -12.31
CA LEU A 100 9.90 -10.88 -13.07
C LEU A 100 10.38 -12.33 -12.99
N THR A 101 9.78 -13.15 -12.12
CA THR A 101 10.15 -14.56 -11.96
C THR A 101 9.39 -15.47 -12.93
N ASP A 102 8.12 -15.19 -13.22
CA ASP A 102 7.27 -16.05 -14.05
C ASP A 102 6.59 -15.32 -15.21
N GLY A 103 6.77 -14.01 -15.32
CA GLY A 103 6.20 -13.21 -16.42
C GLY A 103 4.71 -12.91 -16.29
N LYS A 104 4.07 -13.30 -15.19
CA LYS A 104 2.64 -13.02 -14.98
C LYS A 104 2.42 -11.55 -14.69
N ALA A 105 1.32 -11.01 -15.24
CA ALA A 105 0.95 -9.62 -15.07
C ALA A 105 -0.47 -9.53 -14.49
N TRP A 106 -0.66 -8.56 -13.59
CA TRP A 106 -1.99 -8.29 -13.03
C TRP A 106 -2.08 -6.82 -12.61
N ALA A 107 -3.30 -6.39 -12.27
CA ALA A 107 -3.53 -5.06 -11.70
C ALA A 107 -3.99 -5.20 -10.27
N VAL A 108 -3.57 -4.25 -9.42
CA VAL A 108 -3.99 -4.20 -8.03
C VAL A 108 -4.42 -2.78 -7.69
N THR A 109 -5.52 -2.66 -6.93
CA THR A 109 -5.97 -1.39 -6.37
C THR A 109 -6.05 -1.52 -4.86
N SER A 110 -5.30 -0.68 -4.15
CA SER A 110 -5.36 -0.57 -2.70
C SER A 110 -6.27 0.60 -2.34
N VAL A 111 -7.20 0.36 -1.44
CA VAL A 111 -8.24 1.34 -1.07
C VAL A 111 -8.25 1.55 0.42
N CYS A 112 -8.49 2.81 0.83
CA CYS A 112 -8.70 3.15 2.23
C CYS A 112 -9.92 4.05 2.33
N GLY A 113 -11.03 3.50 2.82
CA GLY A 113 -12.28 4.24 2.95
C GLY A 113 -12.21 5.30 4.04
N PRO A 114 -12.95 6.40 3.87
CA PRO A 114 -12.98 7.49 4.84
C PRO A 114 -13.94 7.19 6.00
N ARG A 115 -13.83 7.99 7.07
CA ARG A 115 -14.70 7.88 8.24
C ARG A 115 -15.96 8.75 8.13
N GLU A 116 -15.85 9.91 7.46
CA GLU A 116 -16.95 10.86 7.35
C GLU A 116 -17.96 10.42 6.29
N VAL A 117 -19.26 10.66 6.55
CA VAL A 117 -20.35 10.22 5.67
C VAL A 117 -20.25 10.84 4.27
N ASP A 118 -20.00 12.16 4.21
CA ASP A 118 -19.88 12.84 2.91
C ASP A 118 -18.71 12.30 2.10
N ASP A 119 -17.60 12.01 2.76
CA ASP A 119 -16.44 11.41 2.11
C ASP A 119 -16.73 9.98 1.64
N LYS A 120 -17.60 9.24 2.37
CA LYS A 120 -17.98 7.88 1.96
C LYS A 120 -18.72 7.87 0.63
N ILE A 121 -19.51 8.89 0.34
CA ILE A 121 -20.19 9.01 -0.96
C ILE A 121 -19.15 9.17 -2.07
N ARG A 122 -18.18 10.06 -1.90
CA ARG A 122 -17.10 10.25 -2.87
C ARG A 122 -16.26 8.98 -3.03
N PHE A 123 -16.00 8.28 -1.92
CA PHE A 123 -15.28 7.01 -1.94
C PHE A 123 -16.00 5.97 -2.78
N LEU A 124 -17.32 5.81 -2.59
CA LEU A 124 -18.12 4.86 -3.38
C LEU A 124 -18.12 5.22 -4.85
N GLN A 125 -18.16 6.52 -5.19
CA GLN A 125 -18.08 6.97 -6.59
C GLN A 125 -16.73 6.63 -7.20
N GLU A 126 -15.64 6.78 -6.45
CA GLU A 126 -14.29 6.42 -6.92
C GLU A 126 -14.20 4.91 -7.18
N ILE A 127 -14.72 4.08 -6.28
CA ILE A 127 -14.71 2.62 -6.45
C ILE A 127 -15.52 2.21 -7.68
N GLU A 128 -16.68 2.81 -7.88
CA GLU A 128 -17.51 2.55 -9.06
C GLU A 128 -16.76 2.89 -10.36
N HIS A 129 -16.05 4.02 -10.36
CA HIS A 129 -15.26 4.45 -11.52
C HIS A 129 -14.13 3.45 -11.82
N ILE A 130 -13.41 2.98 -10.80
CA ILE A 130 -12.33 2.00 -10.95
C ILE A 130 -12.87 0.70 -11.52
N GLY A 131 -14.08 0.27 -11.12
CA GLY A 131 -14.71 -0.95 -11.57
C GLY A 131 -15.19 -0.93 -13.02
N GLN A 132 -15.14 0.20 -13.66
CA GLN A 132 -15.48 0.34 -15.09
C GLN A 132 -14.22 0.09 -15.93
#